data_c0e978b2a3b340fa5b47d4617c56e95b
#
_entry.id   c0e978b2a3b340fa5b47d4617c56e95b
#
_cell.length_a   1.000
_cell.length_b   1.000
_cell.length_c   1.000
_cell.angle_alpha   90.00
_cell.angle_beta   90.00
_cell.angle_gamma   90.00
#
_symmetry.space_group_name_H-M   'P 1'
#
loop_
_entity.id
_entity.type
_entity.pdbx_description
1 polymer ?
#
loop_
_entity_poly.entity_id
_entity_poly.type
_entity_poly.pdbx_seq_one_letter_code
_entity_poly.pdbx_strand_id
1 'polypeptide(L)'
;MAHHKLERFAENLTFANLFQISFEQLEREGFEYRGRWSEWFGNEAPITLELGCGKGDYCIALARMHPDRNYIGFDIKGARLWRGAKTATEEAMRNVAFVRTRIEMIDRFFAEREVSEIWITF
;
A
#
# COMPACT_ATOMS: atom_id res chain seq x y z
N MET A 1 21.98 -1.44 -15.73
CA MET A 1 21.30 -2.66 -15.37
C MET A 1 20.13 -2.41 -14.41
N ALA A 2 19.05 -3.14 -14.61
CA ALA A 2 17.93 -3.00 -13.70
C ALA A 2 18.31 -3.43 -12.28
N HIS A 3 17.69 -2.82 -11.31
CA HIS A 3 17.88 -3.17 -9.90
C HIS A 3 17.44 -4.62 -9.67
N HIS A 4 18.27 -5.41 -9.07
CA HIS A 4 18.01 -6.83 -8.89
C HIS A 4 16.84 -7.10 -7.93
N LYS A 5 16.11 -8.19 -8.21
CA LYS A 5 14.96 -8.58 -7.42
C LYS A 5 15.29 -8.76 -5.93
N LEU A 6 16.42 -9.41 -5.65
CA LEU A 6 16.86 -9.64 -4.28
C LEU A 6 17.17 -8.34 -3.55
N GLU A 7 17.78 -7.38 -4.25
CA GLU A 7 18.09 -6.08 -3.68
C GLU A 7 16.81 -5.30 -3.38
N ARG A 8 15.81 -5.37 -4.29
CA ARG A 8 14.52 -4.74 -4.09
C ARG A 8 13.78 -5.34 -2.90
N PHE A 9 13.80 -6.66 -2.76
CA PHE A 9 13.19 -7.33 -1.62
C PHE A 9 13.84 -6.92 -0.31
N ALA A 10 15.17 -6.82 -0.29
CA ALA A 10 15.88 -6.38 0.90
C ALA A 10 15.50 -4.94 1.25
N GLU A 11 15.47 -4.05 0.27
CA GLU A 11 15.11 -2.66 0.49
C GLU A 11 13.65 -2.50 0.91
N ASN A 12 12.75 -3.33 0.38
CA ASN A 12 11.33 -3.29 0.75
C ASN A 12 11.12 -3.47 2.26
N LEU A 13 11.99 -4.20 2.91
CA LEU A 13 11.90 -4.41 4.36
C LEU A 13 12.17 -3.13 5.15
N THR A 14 12.76 -2.12 4.52
CA THR A 14 13.08 -0.86 5.17
C THR A 14 11.99 0.20 5.02
N PHE A 15 10.99 -0.03 4.15
CA PHE A 15 9.97 0.96 3.87
C PHE A 15 8.80 0.88 4.84
N ALA A 16 8.59 1.94 5.60
CA ALA A 16 7.48 2.03 6.54
C ALA A 16 6.12 2.06 5.84
N ASN A 17 6.08 2.44 4.56
CA ASN A 17 4.85 2.56 3.78
C ASN A 17 4.51 1.31 2.96
N LEU A 18 5.27 0.24 3.11
CA LEU A 18 5.02 -1.02 2.42
C LEU A 18 4.76 -2.12 3.44
N PHE A 19 3.56 -2.63 3.44
CA PHE A 19 3.15 -3.70 4.36
C PHE A 19 3.25 -5.05 3.66
N GLN A 20 4.03 -5.95 4.22
CA GLN A 20 4.23 -7.30 3.71
C GLN A 20 3.98 -8.27 4.86
N ILE A 21 2.80 -8.84 4.89
CA ILE A 21 2.39 -9.73 5.96
C ILE A 21 2.08 -11.11 5.38
N SER A 22 2.66 -12.16 5.97
CA SER A 22 2.39 -13.52 5.51
C SER A 22 0.92 -13.89 5.78
N PHE A 23 0.40 -14.81 4.97
CA PHE A 23 -0.94 -15.33 5.18
C PHE A 23 -1.11 -15.89 6.60
N GLU A 24 -0.11 -16.64 7.05
CA GLU A 24 -0.14 -17.23 8.39
C GLU A 24 -0.24 -16.19 9.50
N GLN A 25 0.56 -15.14 9.39
CA GLN A 25 0.52 -14.05 10.37
C GLN A 25 -0.81 -13.32 10.33
N LEU A 26 -1.32 -13.08 9.13
CA LEU A 26 -2.60 -12.41 8.94
C LEU A 26 -3.75 -13.21 9.56
N GLU A 27 -3.72 -14.53 9.38
CA GLU A 27 -4.72 -15.43 9.98
C GLU A 27 -4.63 -15.46 11.52
N ARG A 28 -3.42 -15.46 12.05
CA ARG A 28 -3.19 -15.59 13.48
C ARG A 28 -3.39 -14.29 14.25
N GLU A 29 -2.92 -13.19 13.69
CA GLU A 29 -2.86 -11.92 14.41
C GLU A 29 -3.75 -10.83 13.81
N GLY A 30 -4.22 -11.02 12.59
CA GLY A 30 -4.91 -9.97 11.85
C GLY A 30 -3.94 -8.88 11.40
N PHE A 31 -4.49 -7.80 10.91
CA PHE A 31 -3.72 -6.65 10.46
C PHE A 31 -3.85 -5.51 11.48
N GLU A 32 -2.71 -5.01 11.89
CA GLU A 32 -2.59 -3.98 12.94
C GLU A 32 -3.48 -2.77 12.71
N TYR A 33 -3.54 -2.28 11.47
CA TYR A 33 -4.28 -1.06 11.15
C TYR A 33 -5.68 -1.28 10.58
N ARG A 34 -6.18 -2.51 10.66
CA ARG A 34 -7.57 -2.78 10.24
C ARG A 34 -8.53 -1.97 11.11
N GLY A 35 -9.30 -1.10 10.48
CA GLY A 35 -10.18 -0.18 11.19
C GLY A 35 -9.45 1.03 11.76
N ARG A 36 -8.16 1.11 11.57
CA ARG A 36 -7.31 2.15 12.17
C ARG A 36 -6.34 2.79 11.16
N TRP A 37 -6.66 2.73 9.88
CA TRP A 37 -5.81 3.35 8.87
C TRP A 37 -5.67 4.85 9.08
N SER A 38 -6.69 5.50 9.64
CA SER A 38 -6.60 6.92 9.98
C SER A 38 -5.46 7.20 10.97
N GLU A 39 -5.16 6.26 11.84
CA GLU A 39 -4.04 6.40 12.77
C GLU A 39 -2.71 6.33 12.03
N TRP A 40 -2.60 5.41 11.07
CA TRP A 40 -1.38 5.29 10.27
C TRP A 40 -1.15 6.52 9.40
N PHE A 41 -2.20 7.00 8.72
CA PHE A 41 -2.10 8.19 7.86
C PHE A 41 -1.99 9.48 8.68
N GLY A 42 -2.43 9.46 9.93
CA GLY A 42 -2.45 10.66 10.76
C GLY A 42 -3.58 11.63 10.44
N ASN A 43 -4.62 11.16 9.72
CA ASN A 43 -5.79 11.96 9.37
C ASN A 43 -6.96 11.05 9.01
N GLU A 44 -8.14 11.62 8.88
CA GLU A 44 -9.35 10.87 8.54
C GLU A 44 -9.83 11.12 7.11
N ALA A 45 -8.92 11.48 6.21
CA ALA A 45 -9.25 11.69 4.81
C ALA A 45 -9.77 10.41 4.15
N PRO A 46 -10.59 10.53 3.10
CA PRO A 46 -11.11 9.36 2.38
C PRO A 46 -9.98 8.49 1.84
N ILE A 47 -10.17 7.17 1.88
CA ILE A 47 -9.20 6.21 1.40
C ILE A 47 -9.65 5.63 0.07
N THR A 48 -8.78 5.70 -0.93
CA THR A 48 -8.97 5.09 -2.23
C THR A 48 -7.99 3.94 -2.39
N LEU A 49 -8.50 2.78 -2.80
CA LEU A 49 -7.65 1.61 -3.08
C LEU A 49 -7.43 1.46 -4.57
N GLU A 50 -6.23 1.06 -4.95
CA GLU A 50 -5.94 0.60 -6.30
C GLU A 50 -5.52 -0.87 -6.23
N LEU A 51 -6.30 -1.75 -6.87
CA LEU A 51 -6.02 -3.17 -6.92
C LEU A 51 -5.20 -3.48 -8.16
N GLY A 52 -4.09 -4.19 -7.99
CA GLY A 52 -3.17 -4.47 -9.07
C GLY A 52 -2.36 -3.24 -9.46
N CYS A 53 -1.87 -2.52 -8.46
CA CYS A 53 -1.22 -1.22 -8.69
C CYS A 53 0.16 -1.31 -9.37
N GLY A 54 0.77 -2.49 -9.43
CA GLY A 54 2.08 -2.65 -10.05
C GLY A 54 3.15 -1.76 -9.42
N LYS A 55 3.71 -0.86 -10.21
CA LYS A 55 4.74 0.10 -9.76
C LYS A 55 4.17 1.24 -8.93
N GLY A 56 2.85 1.32 -8.83
CA GLY A 56 2.19 2.36 -8.04
C GLY A 56 2.12 3.72 -8.71
N ASP A 57 2.31 3.79 -10.03
CA ASP A 57 2.32 5.07 -10.75
C ASP A 57 1.03 5.86 -10.55
N TYR A 58 -0.12 5.20 -10.61
CA TYR A 58 -1.41 5.86 -10.39
C TYR A 58 -1.55 6.37 -8.96
N CYS A 59 -1.24 5.52 -7.98
CA CYS A 59 -1.31 5.91 -6.58
C CYS A 59 -0.44 7.12 -6.30
N ILE A 60 0.78 7.10 -6.80
CA ILE A 60 1.73 8.21 -6.61
C ILE A 60 1.21 9.49 -7.27
N ALA A 61 0.76 9.39 -8.52
CA ALA A 61 0.25 10.56 -9.25
C ALA A 61 -0.98 11.16 -8.57
N LEU A 62 -1.93 10.31 -8.18
CA LEU A 62 -3.14 10.77 -7.51
C LEU A 62 -2.85 11.36 -6.13
N ALA A 63 -1.93 10.74 -5.40
CA ALA A 63 -1.56 11.25 -4.08
C ALA A 63 -0.88 12.62 -4.16
N ARG A 64 -0.08 12.85 -5.19
CA ARG A 64 0.52 14.17 -5.43
C ARG A 64 -0.53 15.23 -5.74
N MET A 65 -1.54 14.85 -6.54
CA MET A 65 -2.59 15.77 -6.96
C MET A 65 -3.61 16.06 -5.87
N HIS A 66 -3.82 15.12 -4.96
CA HIS A 66 -4.87 15.19 -3.95
C HIS A 66 -4.32 14.96 -2.56
N PRO A 67 -3.63 15.95 -1.98
CA PRO A 67 -3.07 15.81 -0.63
C PRO A 67 -4.12 15.67 0.45
N ASP A 68 -5.39 15.93 0.13
CA ASP A 68 -6.53 15.79 1.02
C ASP A 68 -7.16 14.40 0.98
N ARG A 69 -6.56 13.45 0.27
CA ARG A 69 -7.03 12.07 0.16
C ARG A 69 -5.89 11.11 0.47
N ASN A 70 -6.25 9.89 0.84
CA ASN A 70 -5.30 8.83 1.13
C ASN A 70 -5.43 7.72 0.09
N TYR A 71 -4.31 7.16 -0.33
CA TYR A 71 -4.26 6.14 -1.38
C TYR A 71 -3.51 4.92 -0.90
N ILE A 72 -4.03 3.73 -1.21
CA ILE A 72 -3.36 2.47 -0.89
C ILE A 72 -3.35 1.59 -2.13
N GLY A 73 -2.15 1.20 -2.57
CA GLY A 73 -1.98 0.31 -3.70
C GLY A 73 -1.75 -1.13 -3.25
N PHE A 74 -2.44 -2.06 -3.89
CA PHE A 74 -2.32 -3.50 -3.62
C PHE A 74 -1.74 -4.21 -4.83
N ASP A 75 -0.75 -5.06 -4.59
CA ASP A 75 -0.21 -5.96 -5.61
C ASP A 75 0.42 -7.16 -4.93
N ILE A 76 0.57 -8.24 -5.66
CA ILE A 76 1.22 -9.45 -5.13
C ILE A 76 2.72 -9.42 -5.35
N LYS A 77 3.20 -8.62 -6.30
CA LYS A 77 4.61 -8.61 -6.68
C LYS A 77 5.39 -7.52 -5.97
N GLY A 78 6.12 -7.92 -4.94
CA GLY A 78 6.92 -7.01 -4.14
C GLY A 78 7.97 -6.23 -4.94
N ALA A 79 8.55 -6.85 -5.98
CA ALA A 79 9.54 -6.18 -6.81
C ALA A 79 8.96 -4.99 -7.58
N ARG A 80 7.67 -5.03 -7.90
CA ARG A 80 6.97 -3.90 -8.53
C ARG A 80 6.62 -2.83 -7.51
N LEU A 81 6.10 -3.24 -6.35
CA LEU A 81 5.74 -2.34 -5.27
C LEU A 81 6.93 -1.52 -4.78
N TRP A 82 8.12 -2.08 -4.88
CA TRP A 82 9.37 -1.39 -4.54
C TRP A 82 9.44 0.00 -5.19
N ARG A 83 9.05 0.12 -6.46
CA ARG A 83 9.16 1.41 -7.17
C ARG A 83 8.29 2.49 -6.51
N GLY A 84 7.04 2.16 -6.25
CA GLY A 84 6.12 3.11 -5.62
C GLY A 84 6.53 3.45 -4.19
N ALA A 85 6.86 2.43 -3.41
CA ALA A 85 7.26 2.62 -2.02
C ALA A 85 8.52 3.48 -1.90
N LYS A 86 9.49 3.24 -2.78
CA LYS A 86 10.72 4.02 -2.81
C LYS A 86 10.46 5.48 -3.19
N THR A 87 9.67 5.71 -4.22
CA THR A 87 9.31 7.07 -4.64
C THR A 87 8.61 7.82 -3.51
N ALA A 88 7.61 7.20 -2.89
CA ALA A 88 6.88 7.83 -1.79
C ALA A 88 7.80 8.14 -0.60
N THR A 89 8.73 7.26 -0.32
CA THR A 89 9.69 7.45 0.77
C THR A 89 10.62 8.62 0.46
N GLU A 90 11.18 8.64 -0.74
CA GLU A 90 12.10 9.70 -1.17
C GLU A 90 11.44 11.08 -1.20
N GLU A 91 10.17 11.12 -1.56
CA GLU A 91 9.41 12.37 -1.63
C GLU A 91 8.69 12.71 -0.32
N ALA A 92 8.88 11.92 0.71
CA ALA A 92 8.24 12.09 2.01
C ALA A 92 6.72 12.20 1.92
N MET A 93 6.11 11.39 1.05
CA MET A 93 4.66 11.38 0.86
C MET A 93 3.99 10.65 2.02
N ARG A 94 3.01 11.29 2.64
CA ARG A 94 2.32 10.74 3.81
C ARG A 94 0.94 10.17 3.50
N ASN A 95 0.44 10.41 2.30
CA ASN A 95 -0.91 10.02 1.93
C ASN A 95 -0.95 8.85 0.96
N VAL A 96 0.08 8.00 0.98
CA VAL A 96 0.11 6.80 0.15
C VAL A 96 0.79 5.66 0.91
N ALA A 97 0.23 4.47 0.76
CA ALA A 97 0.78 3.23 1.32
C ALA A 97 0.63 2.12 0.30
N PHE A 98 1.39 1.06 0.48
CA PHE A 98 1.35 -0.11 -0.39
C PHE A 98 1.24 -1.37 0.45
N VAL A 99 0.48 -2.34 -0.05
CA VAL A 99 0.29 -3.63 0.62
C VAL A 99 0.58 -4.74 -0.38
N ARG A 100 1.49 -5.63 -0.01
CA ARG A 100 1.79 -6.82 -0.78
C ARG A 100 0.91 -7.95 -0.29
N THR A 101 -0.08 -8.33 -1.08
CA THR A 101 -0.98 -9.41 -0.72
C THR A 101 -1.76 -9.86 -1.96
N ARG A 102 -2.45 -10.98 -1.82
CA ARG A 102 -3.42 -11.42 -2.81
C ARG A 102 -4.70 -10.59 -2.66
N ILE A 103 -5.36 -10.31 -3.76
CA ILE A 103 -6.59 -9.51 -3.76
C ILE A 103 -7.67 -10.12 -2.88
N GLU A 104 -7.76 -11.46 -2.82
CA GLU A 104 -8.75 -12.14 -2.00
C GLU A 104 -8.58 -11.84 -0.50
N MET A 105 -7.43 -11.32 -0.09
CA MET A 105 -7.14 -11.02 1.32
C MET A 105 -7.53 -9.60 1.72
N ILE A 106 -8.08 -8.83 0.81
CA ILE A 106 -8.31 -7.39 1.01
C ILE A 106 -9.15 -7.09 2.26
N ASP A 107 -10.18 -7.91 2.50
CA ASP A 107 -11.08 -7.72 3.63
C ASP A 107 -10.38 -7.91 4.98
N ARG A 108 -9.21 -8.52 4.98
CA ARG A 108 -8.39 -8.68 6.19
C ARG A 108 -7.68 -7.39 6.59
N PHE A 109 -7.62 -6.43 5.67
CA PHE A 109 -6.88 -5.19 5.87
C PHE A 109 -7.79 -4.01 6.22
N PHE A 110 -9.11 -4.14 6.05
CA PHE A 110 -10.03 -3.03 6.27
C PHE A 110 -11.25 -3.46 7.08
N ALA A 111 -11.69 -2.56 7.94
CA ALA A 111 -12.98 -2.70 8.59
C ALA A 111 -14.08 -2.19 7.65
N GLU A 112 -15.32 -2.51 7.99
CA GLU A 112 -16.47 -2.03 7.24
C GLU A 112 -16.46 -0.51 7.16
N ARG A 113 -16.73 0.03 5.97
CA ARG A 113 -16.81 1.47 5.69
C ARG A 113 -15.50 2.24 5.79
N GLU A 114 -14.38 1.54 5.92
CA GLU A 114 -13.08 2.20 6.01
C GLU A 114 -12.60 2.73 4.65
N VAL A 115 -13.03 2.10 3.57
CA VAL A 115 -12.60 2.45 2.20
C VAL A 115 -13.71 3.22 1.51
N SER A 116 -13.34 4.32 0.85
CA SER A 116 -14.29 5.17 0.12
C SER A 116 -14.43 4.81 -1.34
N GLU A 117 -13.35 4.34 -1.99
CA GLU A 117 -13.33 4.11 -3.43
C GLU A 117 -12.34 3.00 -3.77
N ILE A 118 -12.67 2.20 -4.78
CA ILE A 118 -11.79 1.12 -5.25
C ILE A 118 -11.64 1.23 -6.76
N TRP A 119 -10.40 1.23 -7.22
CA TRP A 119 -10.04 1.19 -8.63
C TRP A 119 -9.37 -0.13 -8.96
N ILE A 120 -9.76 -0.74 -10.06
CA ILE A 120 -9.16 -1.98 -10.55
C ILE A 120 -8.44 -1.66 -11.83
N THR A 121 -7.11 -1.74 -11.80
CA THR A 121 -6.27 -1.27 -12.91
C THR A 121 -5.50 -2.39 -13.63
N PHE A 122 -5.72 -3.63 -13.22
CA PHE A 122 -5.08 -4.77 -13.90
C PHE A 122 -5.94 -5.38 -15.00
#